data_06602143a5bf05c9b5f4075e093b99e3
#
_entry.id   06602143a5bf05c9b5f4075e093b99e3
#
_cell.length_a   1.000
_cell.length_b   1.000
_cell.length_c   1.000
_cell.angle_alpha   90.00
_cell.angle_beta   90.00
_cell.angle_gamma   90.00
#
_symmetry.space_group_name_H-M   'P 1'
#
loop_
_entity.id
_entity.type
_entity.pdbx_description
1 polymer ?
#
loop_
_entity_poly.entity_id
_entity_poly.type
_entity_poly.pdbx_seq_one_letter_code
_entity_poly.pdbx_strand_id
1 'polypeptide(L)'
;MSATLSRIAALMLFVWTPLPVRADKIDTEHLFAFTIGTDPGELGEKEIEGQSTGRFGKRDGSYTGLSQVLSAEFTPVENLRLEVSAASIYHDIAGVSGLDDRRRGGWQALSVDVRYRLLDREQTSFGLLIDAEPRWGRIDETSGQPVDQYGIDLVIAIDKELVPNRVVAAFNALYGPEVSRSHVTGITSHESFLGFSTALMTQVRPGVFVGAEARYLRRYEGLGLNRFAGHAVFLGPTIYANLSERSWIAVGWSTQVAGRADNEPGRLDLTNFERHQARLLFGVRPWGRTV
;
A
#
# COMPACT_ATOMS: atom_id res chain seq x y z
N MET A 1 -61.36 -14.90 9.54
CA MET A 1 -60.59 -14.70 10.81
C MET A 1 -59.12 -14.67 10.41
N SER A 2 -58.58 -13.48 10.27
CA SER A 2 -57.20 -13.23 9.83
C SER A 2 -56.45 -12.60 11.01
N ALA A 3 -55.43 -13.28 11.52
CA ALA A 3 -54.58 -12.83 12.60
C ALA A 3 -53.32 -12.18 12.02
N THR A 4 -53.21 -10.87 12.13
CA THR A 4 -52.08 -10.02 11.83
C THR A 4 -51.03 -10.14 12.95
N LEU A 5 -49.89 -10.79 12.67
CA LEU A 5 -48.72 -10.78 13.55
C LEU A 5 -47.91 -9.48 13.35
N SER A 6 -47.98 -8.62 14.34
CA SER A 6 -47.18 -7.40 14.45
C SER A 6 -45.76 -7.78 14.92
N ARG A 7 -44.74 -7.62 14.06
CA ARG A 7 -43.33 -7.78 14.46
C ARG A 7 -42.81 -6.45 15.02
N ILE A 8 -42.64 -6.40 16.31
CA ILE A 8 -41.93 -5.31 17.00
C ILE A 8 -40.44 -5.56 16.82
N ALA A 9 -39.78 -4.75 16.01
CA ALA A 9 -38.32 -4.71 15.90
C ALA A 9 -37.80 -3.86 17.09
N ALA A 10 -37.23 -4.52 18.07
CA ALA A 10 -36.50 -3.84 19.16
C ALA A 10 -35.18 -3.31 18.66
N LEU A 11 -35.09 -2.00 18.47
CA LEU A 11 -33.84 -1.29 18.16
C LEU A 11 -33.03 -1.19 19.46
N MET A 12 -32.04 -2.06 19.67
CA MET A 12 -31.10 -1.91 20.77
C MET A 12 -30.15 -0.74 20.48
N LEU A 13 -30.44 0.42 21.09
CA LEU A 13 -29.52 1.53 21.21
C LEU A 13 -28.40 1.12 22.17
N PHE A 14 -27.23 0.73 21.64
CA PHE A 14 -26.03 0.62 22.44
C PHE A 14 -25.57 2.04 22.81
N VAL A 15 -25.87 2.46 24.03
CA VAL A 15 -25.29 3.67 24.62
C VAL A 15 -23.83 3.37 24.93
N TRP A 16 -22.94 3.81 24.06
CA TRP A 16 -21.50 3.74 24.26
C TRP A 16 -21.09 4.80 25.28
N THR A 17 -20.86 4.41 26.55
CA THR A 17 -20.17 5.27 27.50
C THR A 17 -18.70 5.30 27.15
N PRO A 18 -18.10 6.46 26.84
CA PRO A 18 -16.66 6.54 26.60
C PRO A 18 -15.95 6.30 27.95
N LEU A 19 -15.22 5.20 28.05
CA LEU A 19 -14.21 5.04 29.09
C LEU A 19 -13.14 6.10 28.85
N PRO A 20 -12.59 6.73 29.90
CA PRO A 20 -11.44 7.63 29.75
C PRO A 20 -10.24 6.82 29.31
N VAL A 21 -10.00 6.77 28.01
CA VAL A 21 -8.79 6.22 27.43
C VAL A 21 -7.70 7.27 27.62
N ARG A 22 -6.61 6.89 28.29
CA ARG A 22 -5.37 7.64 28.22
C ARG A 22 -5.01 7.69 26.76
N ALA A 23 -5.04 8.88 26.19
CA ALA A 23 -4.87 9.06 24.75
C ALA A 23 -3.38 8.88 24.44
N ASP A 24 -3.00 7.67 24.08
CA ASP A 24 -1.69 7.42 23.50
C ASP A 24 -1.70 8.00 22.08
N LYS A 25 -0.59 8.65 21.70
CA LYS A 25 -0.33 9.18 20.38
C LYS A 25 -0.67 8.15 19.29
N ILE A 26 -1.34 8.58 18.22
CA ILE A 26 -1.51 7.73 17.04
C ILE A 26 -0.16 7.62 16.32
N ASP A 27 0.40 6.42 16.28
CA ASP A 27 1.53 6.09 15.43
C ASP A 27 1.00 5.80 14.02
N THR A 28 1.50 6.52 13.01
CA THR A 28 1.08 6.35 11.61
C THR A 28 2.08 5.56 10.77
N GLU A 29 3.17 5.10 11.34
CA GLU A 29 4.24 4.39 10.61
C GLU A 29 3.70 3.25 9.74
N HIS A 30 2.85 2.40 10.33
CA HIS A 30 2.28 1.21 9.67
C HIS A 30 0.75 1.20 9.60
N LEU A 31 0.11 2.34 9.89
CA LEU A 31 -1.33 2.42 10.11
C LEU A 31 -2.16 2.10 8.85
N PHE A 32 -1.59 2.26 7.67
CA PHE A 32 -2.27 2.16 6.38
C PHE A 32 -1.76 0.95 5.59
N ALA A 33 -2.61 0.40 4.72
CA ALA A 33 -2.21 -0.74 3.89
C ALA A 33 -1.55 -0.31 2.57
N PHE A 34 -1.98 0.80 1.97
CA PHE A 34 -1.50 1.26 0.65
C PHE A 34 -0.99 2.70 0.65
N THR A 35 -1.24 3.44 1.70
CA THR A 35 -0.76 4.81 1.94
C THR A 35 0.32 4.73 3.00
N ILE A 36 1.29 5.62 3.03
CA ILE A 36 2.28 5.71 4.12
C ILE A 36 1.96 6.92 5.01
N GLY A 37 2.24 6.77 6.31
CA GLY A 37 2.18 7.84 7.29
C GLY A 37 3.47 8.64 7.36
N THR A 38 3.54 9.60 8.28
CA THR A 38 4.71 10.47 8.44
C THR A 38 5.59 10.12 9.64
N ASP A 39 5.24 9.10 10.43
CA ASP A 39 6.10 8.63 11.50
C ASP A 39 7.18 7.69 10.95
N PRO A 40 8.45 7.94 11.23
CA PRO A 40 9.57 7.11 10.76
C PRO A 40 10.00 6.04 11.78
N GLY A 41 9.23 5.80 12.84
CA GLY A 41 9.63 4.99 13.98
C GLY A 41 10.42 5.76 15.05
N GLU A 42 10.67 5.11 16.18
CA GLU A 42 11.41 5.67 17.32
C GLU A 42 12.93 5.53 17.13
N LEU A 43 13.71 6.46 17.69
CA LEU A 43 15.17 6.40 17.64
C LEU A 43 15.70 5.05 18.17
N GLY A 44 16.50 4.37 17.36
CA GLY A 44 17.07 3.05 17.69
C GLY A 44 16.11 1.88 17.45
N GLU A 45 14.89 2.12 17.03
CA GLU A 45 13.92 1.09 16.71
C GLU A 45 14.42 0.19 15.58
N LYS A 46 14.17 -1.11 15.73
CA LYS A 46 14.46 -2.14 14.73
C LYS A 46 13.25 -3.02 14.59
N GLU A 47 12.82 -3.21 13.34
CA GLU A 47 11.65 -4.01 13.02
C GLU A 47 11.93 -4.98 11.87
N ILE A 48 11.25 -6.11 11.89
CA ILE A 48 11.16 -7.04 10.75
C ILE A 48 9.73 -7.01 10.28
N GLU A 49 9.52 -6.67 9.02
CA GLU A 49 8.21 -6.64 8.39
C GLU A 49 8.09 -7.71 7.30
N GLY A 50 6.91 -8.32 7.23
CA GLY A 50 6.47 -9.16 6.12
C GLY A 50 5.28 -8.52 5.42
N GLN A 51 5.36 -8.33 4.11
CA GLN A 51 4.26 -7.85 3.30
C GLN A 51 3.83 -8.90 2.27
N SER A 52 2.54 -9.17 2.20
CA SER A 52 1.91 -10.00 1.17
C SER A 52 0.97 -9.15 0.34
N THR A 53 1.18 -9.08 -0.98
CA THR A 53 0.28 -8.35 -1.89
C THR A 53 -0.25 -9.29 -2.96
N GLY A 54 -1.57 -9.48 -3.00
CA GLY A 54 -2.29 -10.17 -4.05
C GLY A 54 -2.87 -9.20 -5.06
N ARG A 55 -2.71 -9.49 -6.36
CA ARG A 55 -3.26 -8.76 -7.49
C ARG A 55 -4.11 -9.70 -8.31
N PHE A 56 -5.37 -9.34 -8.60
CA PHE A 56 -6.35 -10.25 -9.17
C PHE A 56 -7.15 -9.60 -10.29
N GLY A 57 -7.28 -10.33 -11.39
CA GLY A 57 -8.16 -10.03 -12.51
C GLY A 57 -7.60 -8.97 -13.47
N LYS A 58 -7.52 -9.33 -14.74
CA LYS A 58 -7.27 -8.49 -15.90
C LYS A 58 -8.56 -8.42 -16.73
N ARG A 59 -8.51 -7.85 -17.94
CA ARG A 59 -9.67 -7.69 -18.81
C ARG A 59 -10.29 -9.01 -19.25
N ASP A 60 -9.49 -10.01 -19.49
CA ASP A 60 -9.86 -11.34 -19.93
C ASP A 60 -8.97 -12.40 -19.27
N GLY A 61 -9.26 -13.67 -19.50
CA GLY A 61 -8.51 -14.78 -18.94
C GLY A 61 -8.55 -14.86 -17.40
N SER A 62 -7.54 -15.47 -16.84
CA SER A 62 -7.32 -15.57 -15.40
C SER A 62 -5.97 -14.96 -15.05
N TYR A 63 -5.94 -14.08 -14.05
CA TYR A 63 -4.73 -13.40 -13.58
C TYR A 63 -4.67 -13.38 -12.06
N THR A 64 -3.58 -13.92 -11.53
CA THR A 64 -3.20 -13.81 -10.13
C THR A 64 -1.70 -13.54 -10.04
N GLY A 65 -1.33 -12.43 -9.40
CA GLY A 65 0.04 -12.11 -8.97
C GLY A 65 0.09 -12.06 -7.46
N LEU A 66 1.01 -12.82 -6.83
CA LEU A 66 1.22 -12.83 -5.38
C LEU A 66 2.66 -12.41 -5.08
N SER A 67 2.85 -11.23 -4.52
CA SER A 67 4.15 -10.72 -4.10
C SER A 67 4.31 -10.88 -2.60
N GLN A 68 5.51 -11.32 -2.17
CA GLN A 68 5.92 -11.44 -0.78
C GLN A 68 7.18 -10.61 -0.59
N VAL A 69 7.18 -9.69 0.35
CA VAL A 69 8.33 -8.86 0.71
C VAL A 69 8.70 -9.14 2.16
N LEU A 70 9.97 -9.30 2.42
CA LEU A 70 10.55 -9.34 3.77
C LEU A 70 11.50 -8.14 3.90
N SER A 71 11.27 -7.34 4.93
CA SER A 71 12.01 -6.13 5.20
C SER A 71 12.67 -6.17 6.57
N ALA A 72 13.82 -5.48 6.67
CA ALA A 72 14.46 -5.14 7.94
C ALA A 72 14.59 -3.63 8.01
N GLU A 73 14.04 -3.05 9.06
CA GLU A 73 13.95 -1.62 9.29
C GLU A 73 14.80 -1.18 10.48
N PHE A 74 15.32 0.03 10.40
CA PHE A 74 16.11 0.65 11.45
C PHE A 74 16.00 2.18 11.42
N THR A 75 15.81 2.79 12.57
CA THR A 75 15.80 4.25 12.80
C THR A 75 17.07 4.71 13.47
N PRO A 76 18.17 4.98 12.71
CA PRO A 76 19.50 5.27 13.27
C PRO A 76 19.61 6.62 13.98
N VAL A 77 18.83 7.60 13.52
CA VAL A 77 18.75 8.95 14.08
C VAL A 77 17.31 9.42 14.05
N GLU A 78 16.96 10.42 14.86
CA GLU A 78 15.62 11.00 14.83
C GLU A 78 15.21 11.40 13.40
N ASN A 79 13.98 11.15 13.05
CA ASN A 79 13.36 11.47 11.76
C ASN A 79 13.89 10.70 10.54
N LEU A 80 14.85 9.80 10.68
CA LEU A 80 15.38 8.99 9.57
C LEU A 80 15.10 7.51 9.78
N ARG A 81 14.37 6.87 8.87
CA ARG A 81 14.20 5.42 8.78
C ARG A 81 14.93 4.88 7.55
N LEU A 82 15.61 3.77 7.74
CA LEU A 82 16.24 2.99 6.69
C LEU A 82 15.60 1.60 6.67
N GLU A 83 15.30 1.09 5.49
CA GLU A 83 14.76 -0.25 5.29
C GLU A 83 15.50 -0.95 4.15
N VAL A 84 15.74 -2.24 4.30
CA VAL A 84 16.25 -3.11 3.23
C VAL A 84 15.25 -4.23 3.04
N SER A 85 14.80 -4.42 1.78
CA SER A 85 13.76 -5.36 1.43
C SER A 85 14.20 -6.35 0.38
N ALA A 86 13.70 -7.59 0.49
CA ALA A 86 13.81 -8.63 -0.51
C ALA A 86 12.41 -9.13 -0.89
N ALA A 87 12.12 -9.15 -2.20
CA ALA A 87 10.83 -9.55 -2.73
C ALA A 87 10.90 -10.85 -3.52
N SER A 88 9.86 -11.67 -3.38
CA SER A 88 9.54 -12.79 -4.26
C SER A 88 8.16 -12.62 -4.85
N ILE A 89 7.90 -13.18 -6.03
CA ILE A 89 6.61 -13.10 -6.69
C ILE A 89 6.22 -14.43 -7.29
N TYR A 90 4.93 -14.73 -7.29
CA TYR A 90 4.32 -15.86 -7.97
C TYR A 90 3.22 -15.37 -8.90
N HIS A 91 3.19 -15.92 -10.13
CA HIS A 91 2.16 -15.65 -11.11
C HIS A 91 1.39 -16.92 -11.48
N ASP A 92 0.07 -16.76 -11.64
CA ASP A 92 -0.81 -17.72 -12.31
C ASP A 92 -1.63 -16.93 -13.35
N ILE A 93 -1.19 -17.01 -14.62
CA ILE A 93 -1.71 -16.26 -15.75
C ILE A 93 -2.15 -17.26 -16.82
N ALA A 94 -3.39 -17.16 -17.28
CA ALA A 94 -3.91 -18.00 -18.37
C ALA A 94 -4.92 -17.23 -19.23
N GLY A 95 -4.65 -17.18 -20.55
CA GLY A 95 -5.52 -16.59 -21.55
C GLY A 95 -5.72 -15.08 -21.41
N VAL A 96 -4.78 -14.36 -20.81
CA VAL A 96 -4.82 -12.90 -20.68
C VAL A 96 -4.20 -12.25 -21.92
N SER A 97 -4.96 -11.42 -22.63
CA SER A 97 -4.49 -10.74 -23.85
C SER A 97 -3.25 -9.87 -23.54
N GLY A 98 -2.18 -10.07 -24.32
CA GLY A 98 -0.91 -9.34 -24.17
C GLY A 98 0.02 -9.90 -23.11
N LEU A 99 -0.34 -10.98 -22.42
CA LEU A 99 0.52 -11.70 -21.49
C LEU A 99 0.65 -13.17 -21.90
N ASP A 100 1.83 -13.74 -21.69
CA ASP A 100 2.05 -15.17 -21.87
C ASP A 100 1.43 -15.97 -20.72
N ASP A 101 0.86 -17.13 -21.02
CA ASP A 101 0.41 -18.08 -19.99
C ASP A 101 1.60 -18.47 -19.11
N ARG A 102 1.43 -18.38 -17.80
CA ARG A 102 2.52 -18.57 -16.86
C ARG A 102 2.03 -19.05 -15.50
N ARG A 103 2.69 -20.08 -14.99
CA ARG A 103 2.47 -20.55 -13.62
C ARG A 103 3.83 -20.74 -12.97
N ARG A 104 4.36 -19.68 -12.36
CA ARG A 104 5.73 -19.69 -11.85
C ARG A 104 5.92 -18.65 -10.74
N GLY A 105 6.77 -18.99 -9.76
CA GLY A 105 7.31 -18.07 -8.77
C GLY A 105 8.84 -17.92 -8.88
N GLY A 106 9.36 -16.85 -8.31
CA GLY A 106 10.79 -16.60 -8.23
C GLY A 106 11.12 -15.38 -7.39
N TRP A 107 12.42 -15.18 -7.18
CA TRP A 107 12.93 -13.97 -6.56
C TRP A 107 12.70 -12.77 -7.50
N GLN A 108 12.07 -11.72 -6.96
CA GLN A 108 11.61 -10.58 -7.75
C GLN A 108 12.56 -9.41 -7.70
N ALA A 109 12.88 -8.91 -6.50
CA ALA A 109 13.61 -7.65 -6.38
C ALA A 109 14.33 -7.52 -5.03
N LEU A 110 15.30 -6.58 -5.01
CA LEU A 110 15.83 -5.96 -3.80
C LEU A 110 15.54 -4.46 -3.85
N SER A 111 15.29 -3.86 -2.69
CA SER A 111 15.17 -2.41 -2.54
C SER A 111 15.78 -1.91 -1.25
N VAL A 112 16.05 -0.62 -1.23
CA VAL A 112 16.46 0.13 -0.03
C VAL A 112 15.52 1.32 0.06
N ASP A 113 14.80 1.45 1.17
CA ASP A 113 13.90 2.58 1.42
C ASP A 113 14.58 3.55 2.40
N VAL A 114 14.49 4.83 2.11
CA VAL A 114 15.05 5.92 2.93
C VAL A 114 13.94 6.93 3.17
N ARG A 115 13.41 6.95 4.39
CA ARG A 115 12.36 7.90 4.80
C ARG A 115 12.92 8.96 5.72
N TYR A 116 12.59 10.22 5.42
CA TYR A 116 12.98 11.34 6.26
C TYR A 116 11.79 12.24 6.56
N ARG A 117 11.45 12.35 7.86
CA ARG A 117 10.39 13.24 8.35
C ARG A 117 10.89 14.68 8.41
N LEU A 118 10.28 15.55 7.63
CA LEU A 118 10.59 16.98 7.58
C LEU A 118 9.82 17.78 8.63
N LEU A 119 8.56 17.42 8.87
CA LEU A 119 7.70 18.07 9.87
C LEU A 119 7.03 17.00 10.75
N ASP A 120 7.08 17.21 12.04
CA ASP A 120 6.38 16.40 13.01
C ASP A 120 5.00 16.99 13.29
N ARG A 121 3.92 16.19 13.09
CA ARG A 121 2.55 16.65 13.32
C ARG A 121 2.24 17.01 14.77
N GLU A 122 3.07 16.60 15.75
CA GLU A 122 2.91 17.02 17.13
C GLU A 122 3.41 18.42 17.38
N GLN A 123 4.39 18.86 16.58
CA GLN A 123 4.99 20.19 16.70
C GLN A 123 4.39 21.18 15.69
N THR A 124 3.71 20.66 14.66
CA THR A 124 3.13 21.46 13.57
C THR A 124 1.66 21.07 13.33
N SER A 125 0.99 21.71 12.39
CA SER A 125 -0.41 21.41 12.06
C SER A 125 -0.61 20.11 11.29
N PHE A 126 0.47 19.50 10.75
CA PHE A 126 0.47 18.26 9.97
C PHE A 126 1.89 17.66 9.96
N GLY A 127 1.99 16.38 9.72
CA GLY A 127 3.25 15.71 9.42
C GLY A 127 3.63 15.83 7.96
N LEU A 128 4.93 15.85 7.66
CA LEU A 128 5.49 15.82 6.31
C LEU A 128 6.70 14.91 6.27
N LEU A 129 6.69 13.96 5.33
CA LEU A 129 7.77 13.01 5.13
C LEU A 129 8.10 12.93 3.63
N ILE A 130 9.37 12.76 3.32
CA ILE A 130 9.86 12.37 2.00
C ILE A 130 10.44 10.97 2.06
N ASP A 131 10.25 10.24 0.97
CA ASP A 131 10.66 8.84 0.85
C ASP A 131 11.30 8.61 -0.52
N ALA A 132 12.36 7.81 -0.55
CA ALA A 132 13.05 7.38 -1.76
C ALA A 132 13.42 5.90 -1.65
N GLU A 133 12.84 5.07 -2.54
CA GLU A 133 13.07 3.63 -2.58
C GLU A 133 13.68 3.21 -3.93
N PRO A 134 15.03 3.26 -4.11
CA PRO A 134 15.69 2.62 -5.24
C PRO A 134 15.49 1.09 -5.20
N ARG A 135 15.22 0.53 -6.40
CA ARG A 135 14.87 -0.87 -6.57
C ARG A 135 15.62 -1.51 -7.74
N TRP A 136 16.07 -2.75 -7.55
CA TRP A 136 16.58 -3.62 -8.57
C TRP A 136 15.73 -4.89 -8.69
N GLY A 137 15.15 -5.13 -9.87
CA GLY A 137 14.24 -6.22 -10.16
C GLY A 137 14.78 -7.22 -11.17
N ARG A 138 14.30 -8.48 -11.05
CA ARG A 138 14.66 -9.61 -11.93
C ARG A 138 13.44 -10.27 -12.57
N ILE A 139 12.27 -9.99 -12.06
CA ILE A 139 11.00 -10.50 -12.58
C ILE A 139 10.02 -9.32 -12.66
N ASP A 140 9.48 -9.11 -13.85
CA ASP A 140 8.45 -8.10 -14.08
C ASP A 140 7.18 -8.40 -13.28
N GLU A 141 6.70 -7.39 -12.57
CA GLU A 141 5.60 -7.53 -11.61
C GLU A 141 4.27 -7.92 -12.27
N THR A 142 4.05 -7.54 -13.50
CA THR A 142 2.78 -7.77 -14.22
C THR A 142 2.82 -9.05 -15.04
N SER A 143 3.86 -9.25 -15.84
CA SER A 143 3.95 -10.37 -16.78
C SER A 143 4.65 -11.60 -16.21
N GLY A 144 5.41 -11.44 -15.11
CA GLY A 144 6.25 -12.51 -14.56
C GLY A 144 7.43 -12.88 -15.45
N GLN A 145 7.75 -12.08 -16.47
CA GLN A 145 8.89 -12.33 -17.36
C GLN A 145 10.21 -11.98 -16.68
N PRO A 146 11.31 -12.70 -17.01
CA PRO A 146 12.63 -12.34 -16.52
C PRO A 146 13.12 -11.05 -17.17
N VAL A 147 13.58 -10.12 -16.32
CA VAL A 147 14.05 -8.79 -16.71
C VAL A 147 15.31 -8.39 -15.94
N ASP A 148 16.02 -7.39 -16.42
CA ASP A 148 16.87 -6.52 -15.60
C ASP A 148 16.15 -5.19 -15.47
N GLN A 149 15.71 -4.85 -14.24
CA GLN A 149 14.84 -3.72 -13.94
C GLN A 149 15.50 -2.84 -12.89
N TYR A 150 15.49 -1.54 -13.13
CA TYR A 150 15.98 -0.52 -12.20
C TYR A 150 14.95 0.59 -12.11
N GLY A 151 14.54 0.91 -10.91
CA GLY A 151 13.56 1.96 -10.65
C GLY A 151 13.85 2.66 -9.33
N ILE A 152 13.13 3.73 -9.10
CA ILE A 152 13.10 4.43 -7.82
C ILE A 152 11.67 4.91 -7.58
N ASP A 153 11.13 4.65 -6.41
CA ASP A 153 9.88 5.26 -5.97
C ASP A 153 10.22 6.49 -5.10
N LEU A 154 9.64 7.62 -5.45
CA LEU A 154 9.78 8.89 -4.73
C LEU A 154 8.41 9.28 -4.18
N VAL A 155 8.29 9.45 -2.86
CA VAL A 155 7.03 9.78 -2.21
C VAL A 155 7.15 11.04 -1.37
N ILE A 156 6.12 11.88 -1.44
CA ILE A 156 5.85 12.91 -0.46
C ILE A 156 4.60 12.48 0.29
N ALA A 157 4.72 12.30 1.61
CA ALA A 157 3.63 11.92 2.49
C ALA A 157 3.27 13.05 3.43
N ILE A 158 1.98 13.25 3.62
CA ILE A 158 1.40 14.21 4.58
C ILE A 158 0.38 13.46 5.41
N ASP A 159 0.37 13.66 6.71
CA ASP A 159 -0.72 13.20 7.57
C ASP A 159 -1.13 14.25 8.60
N LYS A 160 -2.34 14.08 9.12
CA LYS A 160 -2.91 14.95 10.13
C LYS A 160 -3.94 14.22 10.98
N GLU A 161 -3.90 14.43 12.28
CA GLU A 161 -5.00 14.09 13.15
C GLU A 161 -6.15 15.10 12.97
N LEU A 162 -7.27 14.63 12.44
CA LEU A 162 -8.49 15.43 12.29
C LEU A 162 -9.28 15.52 13.59
N VAL A 163 -9.24 14.46 14.38
CA VAL A 163 -9.72 14.38 15.74
C VAL A 163 -8.61 13.81 16.59
N PRO A 164 -8.10 14.55 17.59
CA PRO A 164 -6.98 14.12 18.41
C PRO A 164 -7.15 12.70 18.96
N ASN A 165 -6.13 11.89 18.79
CA ASN A 165 -6.05 10.48 19.23
C ASN A 165 -7.20 9.59 18.72
N ARG A 166 -7.92 9.99 17.67
CA ARG A 166 -9.07 9.22 17.20
C ARG A 166 -9.17 9.09 15.69
N VAL A 167 -8.99 10.16 14.95
CA VAL A 167 -9.17 10.16 13.50
C VAL A 167 -7.94 10.78 12.85
N VAL A 168 -7.31 10.04 11.97
CA VAL A 168 -6.17 10.50 11.18
C VAL A 168 -6.47 10.37 9.69
N ALA A 169 -6.06 11.39 8.95
CA ALA A 169 -6.05 11.38 7.49
C ALA A 169 -4.62 11.44 6.98
N ALA A 170 -4.34 10.73 5.89
CA ALA A 170 -3.07 10.77 5.19
C ALA A 170 -3.27 11.03 3.69
N PHE A 171 -2.26 11.62 3.07
CA PHE A 171 -2.18 11.85 1.63
C PHE A 171 -0.75 11.61 1.17
N ASN A 172 -0.58 10.87 0.06
CA ASN A 172 0.73 10.72 -0.58
C ASN A 172 0.66 11.14 -2.05
N ALA A 173 1.77 11.69 -2.53
CA ALA A 173 2.07 11.85 -3.94
C ALA A 173 3.29 11.00 -4.27
N LEU A 174 3.18 10.14 -5.27
CA LEU A 174 4.19 9.16 -5.67
C LEU A 174 4.59 9.39 -7.12
N TYR A 175 5.89 9.34 -7.39
CA TYR A 175 6.46 9.28 -8.74
C TYR A 175 7.50 8.17 -8.81
N GLY A 176 7.35 7.24 -9.77
CA GLY A 176 8.21 6.07 -9.94
C GLY A 176 8.70 5.92 -11.38
N PRO A 177 9.88 6.44 -11.77
CA PRO A 177 10.52 6.12 -13.03
C PRO A 177 11.22 4.76 -12.99
N GLU A 178 11.14 4.03 -14.11
CA GLU A 178 11.68 2.69 -14.22
C GLU A 178 12.24 2.40 -15.61
N VAL A 179 13.36 1.68 -15.64
CA VAL A 179 13.96 1.12 -16.85
C VAL A 179 13.99 -0.40 -16.72
N SER A 180 13.42 -1.10 -17.69
CA SER A 180 13.39 -2.56 -17.70
C SER A 180 13.90 -3.10 -19.02
N ARG A 181 14.78 -4.12 -18.98
CA ARG A 181 15.26 -4.86 -20.14
C ARG A 181 14.79 -6.31 -20.08
N SER A 182 13.97 -6.70 -21.05
CA SER A 182 13.48 -8.07 -21.17
C SER A 182 14.62 -9.04 -21.54
N HIS A 183 14.77 -10.13 -20.80
CA HIS A 183 15.69 -11.21 -21.17
C HIS A 183 15.16 -12.07 -22.33
N VAL A 184 13.86 -12.02 -22.61
CA VAL A 184 13.25 -12.80 -23.70
C VAL A 184 13.40 -12.09 -25.04
N THR A 185 13.12 -10.80 -25.10
CA THR A 185 13.13 -10.02 -26.35
C THR A 185 14.38 -9.17 -26.52
N GLY A 186 15.15 -8.91 -25.45
CA GLY A 186 16.28 -7.98 -25.42
C GLY A 186 15.88 -6.51 -25.50
N ILE A 187 14.57 -6.20 -25.57
CA ILE A 187 14.06 -4.83 -25.67
C ILE A 187 14.18 -4.14 -24.32
N THR A 188 14.61 -2.88 -24.34
CA THR A 188 14.59 -2.00 -23.18
C THR A 188 13.38 -1.09 -23.24
N SER A 189 12.55 -1.10 -22.19
CA SER A 189 11.44 -0.20 -21.97
C SER A 189 11.78 0.86 -20.92
N HIS A 190 11.18 2.03 -21.08
CA HIS A 190 11.24 3.13 -20.13
C HIS A 190 9.80 3.47 -19.75
N GLU A 191 9.50 3.41 -18.47
CA GLU A 191 8.15 3.67 -17.96
C GLU A 191 8.23 4.64 -16.79
N SER A 192 7.12 5.28 -16.50
CA SER A 192 6.96 6.04 -15.27
C SER A 192 5.53 5.93 -14.74
N PHE A 193 5.46 6.08 -13.44
CA PHE A 193 4.25 5.96 -12.67
C PHE A 193 4.02 7.23 -11.86
N LEU A 194 2.80 7.74 -11.86
CA LEU A 194 2.36 8.84 -11.02
C LEU A 194 1.17 8.36 -10.19
N GLY A 195 1.26 8.52 -8.88
CA GLY A 195 0.23 8.09 -7.95
C GLY A 195 -0.16 9.15 -6.94
N PHE A 196 -1.42 9.16 -6.58
CA PHE A 196 -1.93 9.88 -5.42
C PHE A 196 -2.73 8.90 -4.57
N SER A 197 -2.50 8.89 -3.28
CA SER A 197 -3.32 8.13 -2.34
C SER A 197 -3.82 9.00 -1.21
N THR A 198 -4.94 8.62 -0.66
CA THR A 198 -5.51 9.21 0.56
C THR A 198 -6.09 8.13 1.42
N ALA A 199 -5.96 8.29 2.71
CA ALA A 199 -6.48 7.37 3.72
C ALA A 199 -7.20 8.15 4.82
N LEU A 200 -8.24 7.55 5.38
CA LEU A 200 -8.92 8.03 6.58
C LEU A 200 -9.10 6.86 7.52
N MET A 201 -8.48 6.93 8.70
CA MET A 201 -8.54 5.87 9.71
C MET A 201 -9.13 6.40 11.01
N THR A 202 -9.93 5.58 11.66
CA THR A 202 -10.56 5.89 12.94
C THR A 202 -10.21 4.82 13.97
N GLN A 203 -9.73 5.24 15.13
CA GLN A 203 -9.49 4.34 16.25
C GLN A 203 -10.85 3.91 16.85
N VAL A 204 -11.13 2.61 16.79
CA VAL A 204 -12.36 2.00 17.33
C VAL A 204 -12.14 1.37 18.69
N ARG A 205 -10.88 0.99 18.99
CA ARG A 205 -10.38 0.54 20.31
C ARG A 205 -8.92 0.96 20.43
N PRO A 206 -8.34 1.02 21.63
CA PRO A 206 -6.90 1.20 21.79
C PRO A 206 -6.12 0.22 20.91
N GLY A 207 -5.25 0.75 20.03
CA GLY A 207 -4.45 -0.04 19.10
C GLY A 207 -5.22 -0.70 17.94
N VAL A 208 -6.53 -0.42 17.74
CA VAL A 208 -7.29 -0.96 16.60
C VAL A 208 -7.93 0.18 15.81
N PHE A 209 -7.59 0.24 14.53
CA PHE A 209 -8.10 1.24 13.60
C PHE A 209 -8.82 0.59 12.44
N VAL A 210 -9.86 1.26 11.96
CA VAL A 210 -10.59 0.89 10.74
C VAL A 210 -10.78 2.12 9.88
N GLY A 211 -10.78 1.93 8.58
CA GLY A 211 -10.92 3.05 7.66
C GLY A 211 -10.99 2.62 6.21
N ALA A 212 -10.67 3.56 5.34
CA ALA A 212 -10.66 3.35 3.90
C ALA A 212 -9.53 4.12 3.24
N GLU A 213 -9.07 3.59 2.11
CA GLU A 213 -8.05 4.20 1.27
C GLU A 213 -8.57 4.36 -0.16
N ALA A 214 -8.26 5.49 -0.78
CA ALA A 214 -8.51 5.75 -2.18
C ALA A 214 -7.18 6.07 -2.88
N ARG A 215 -6.97 5.51 -4.09
CA ARG A 215 -5.76 5.76 -4.86
C ARG A 215 -6.13 6.10 -6.30
N TYR A 216 -5.47 7.12 -6.84
CA TYR A 216 -5.49 7.47 -8.25
C TYR A 216 -4.11 7.23 -8.84
N LEU A 217 -4.00 6.34 -9.80
CA LEU A 217 -2.76 5.84 -10.36
C LEU A 217 -2.73 6.08 -11.86
N ARG A 218 -1.59 6.50 -12.39
CA ARG A 218 -1.37 6.73 -13.82
C ARG A 218 -0.08 6.08 -14.28
N ARG A 219 -0.13 5.42 -15.41
CA ARG A 219 1.06 4.89 -16.10
C ARG A 219 1.39 5.71 -17.33
N TYR A 220 2.67 5.81 -17.61
CA TYR A 220 3.21 6.51 -18.76
C TYR A 220 4.34 5.68 -19.37
N GLU A 221 4.48 5.77 -20.69
CA GLU A 221 5.71 5.38 -21.36
C GLU A 221 6.71 6.53 -21.30
N GLY A 222 8.00 6.21 -21.10
CA GLY A 222 9.07 7.15 -20.87
C GLY A 222 9.20 7.60 -19.42
N LEU A 223 10.42 7.95 -19.01
CA LEU A 223 10.76 8.29 -17.63
C LEU A 223 10.13 9.62 -17.16
N GLY A 224 9.91 10.56 -18.06
CA GLY A 224 9.45 11.93 -17.77
C GLY A 224 7.94 12.13 -17.92
N LEU A 225 7.09 11.12 -17.67
CA LEU A 225 5.63 11.19 -17.88
C LEU A 225 5.28 11.53 -19.35
N ASN A 226 6.01 10.96 -20.31
CA ASN A 226 6.00 11.40 -21.71
C ASN A 226 4.71 11.05 -22.42
N ARG A 227 4.34 9.74 -22.48
CA ARG A 227 3.13 9.28 -23.16
C ARG A 227 2.21 8.57 -22.17
N PHE A 228 1.04 9.10 -22.02
CA PHE A 228 0.00 8.52 -21.17
C PHE A 228 -0.39 7.12 -21.68
N ALA A 229 -0.33 6.11 -20.81
CA ALA A 229 -0.71 4.74 -21.10
C ALA A 229 -2.07 4.35 -20.50
N GLY A 230 -2.37 4.90 -19.32
CA GLY A 230 -3.65 4.64 -18.67
C GLY A 230 -3.72 5.14 -17.24
N HIS A 231 -4.90 5.05 -16.66
CA HIS A 231 -5.13 5.40 -15.25
C HIS A 231 -6.15 4.49 -14.59
N ALA A 232 -6.07 4.39 -13.28
CA ALA A 232 -7.03 3.65 -12.44
C ALA A 232 -7.32 4.42 -11.15
N VAL A 233 -8.56 4.29 -10.68
CA VAL A 233 -9.00 4.72 -9.34
C VAL A 233 -9.34 3.47 -8.56
N PHE A 234 -8.66 3.28 -7.44
CA PHE A 234 -8.91 2.19 -6.49
C PHE A 234 -9.54 2.73 -5.21
N LEU A 235 -10.43 1.96 -4.63
CA LEU A 235 -11.07 2.27 -3.35
C LEU A 235 -11.25 0.98 -2.55
N GLY A 236 -11.02 1.04 -1.24
CA GLY A 236 -11.28 -0.10 -0.38
C GLY A 236 -11.02 0.14 1.09
N PRO A 237 -11.46 -0.81 1.94
CA PRO A 237 -11.28 -0.75 3.38
C PRO A 237 -9.85 -1.12 3.80
N THR A 238 -9.45 -0.58 4.96
CA THR A 238 -8.22 -0.93 5.66
C THR A 238 -8.51 -1.11 7.15
N ILE A 239 -7.88 -2.11 7.73
CA ILE A 239 -7.91 -2.40 9.17
C ILE A 239 -6.47 -2.51 9.64
N TYR A 240 -6.18 -1.90 10.78
CA TYR A 240 -4.93 -2.03 11.50
C TYR A 240 -5.19 -2.49 12.94
N ALA A 241 -4.33 -3.35 13.48
CA ALA A 241 -4.39 -3.75 14.87
C ALA A 241 -2.99 -3.99 15.46
N ASN A 242 -2.74 -3.41 16.63
CA ASN A 242 -1.66 -3.88 17.51
C ASN A 242 -2.05 -5.24 18.08
N LEU A 243 -1.26 -6.27 17.80
CA LEU A 243 -1.45 -7.62 18.35
C LEU A 243 -0.79 -7.77 19.72
N SER A 244 0.28 -7.03 19.93
CA SER A 244 1.02 -6.93 21.20
C SER A 244 1.79 -5.61 21.23
N GLU A 245 2.54 -5.34 22.29
CA GLU A 245 3.47 -4.20 22.38
C GLU A 245 4.60 -4.25 21.32
N ARG A 246 4.80 -5.41 20.69
CA ARG A 246 5.91 -5.65 19.76
C ARG A 246 5.48 -6.13 18.38
N SER A 247 4.19 -6.29 18.14
CA SER A 247 3.71 -6.80 16.86
C SER A 247 2.40 -6.16 16.46
N TRP A 248 2.25 -5.95 15.17
CA TRP A 248 1.09 -5.33 14.57
C TRP A 248 0.72 -6.03 13.26
N ILE A 249 -0.48 -5.77 12.78
CA ILE A 249 -0.98 -6.23 11.50
C ILE A 249 -1.79 -5.12 10.82
N ALA A 250 -1.61 -4.98 9.51
CA ALA A 250 -2.50 -4.17 8.68
C ALA A 250 -3.02 -5.00 7.52
N VAL A 251 -4.30 -4.84 7.21
CA VAL A 251 -4.97 -5.56 6.10
C VAL A 251 -5.76 -4.55 5.29
N GLY A 252 -5.53 -4.53 3.99
CA GLY A 252 -6.28 -3.71 3.06
C GLY A 252 -6.81 -4.52 1.88
N TRP A 253 -7.99 -4.16 1.43
CA TRP A 253 -8.57 -4.58 0.16
C TRP A 253 -8.82 -3.35 -0.70
N SER A 254 -8.58 -3.45 -2.00
CA SER A 254 -8.76 -2.34 -2.91
C SER A 254 -9.33 -2.84 -4.23
N THR A 255 -10.35 -2.16 -4.74
CA THR A 255 -11.01 -2.51 -6.00
C THR A 255 -10.93 -1.32 -6.95
N GLN A 256 -10.57 -1.58 -8.20
CA GLN A 256 -10.64 -0.57 -9.24
C GLN A 256 -12.10 -0.22 -9.52
N VAL A 257 -12.48 1.04 -9.23
CA VAL A 257 -13.86 1.55 -9.38
C VAL A 257 -14.02 2.41 -10.63
N ALA A 258 -12.93 2.95 -11.16
CA ALA A 258 -12.88 3.70 -12.41
C ALA A 258 -11.47 3.60 -13.01
N GLY A 259 -11.37 3.77 -14.34
CA GLY A 259 -10.09 3.77 -15.02
C GLY A 259 -10.26 3.76 -16.53
N ARG A 260 -9.15 3.96 -17.25
CA ARG A 260 -9.13 3.90 -18.71
C ARG A 260 -7.70 3.68 -19.20
N ALA A 261 -7.50 2.65 -20.01
CA ALA A 261 -6.30 2.51 -20.83
C ALA A 261 -6.36 3.44 -22.04
N ASP A 262 -5.21 3.90 -22.52
CA ASP A 262 -5.13 4.70 -23.75
C ASP A 262 -5.64 3.87 -24.94
N ASN A 263 -6.48 4.52 -25.78
CA ASN A 263 -7.06 3.94 -26.99
C ASN A 263 -7.91 2.66 -26.79
N GLU A 264 -8.35 2.35 -25.56
CA GLU A 264 -9.22 1.22 -25.27
C GLU A 264 -10.60 1.66 -24.73
N PRO A 265 -11.70 1.03 -25.20
CA PRO A 265 -13.01 1.29 -24.62
C PRO A 265 -13.14 0.61 -23.27
N GLY A 266 -13.83 1.25 -22.32
CA GLY A 266 -14.11 0.66 -21.01
C GLY A 266 -14.17 1.71 -19.90
N ARG A 267 -14.65 1.26 -18.72
CA ARG A 267 -14.71 2.06 -17.50
C ARG A 267 -13.63 1.70 -16.48
N LEU A 268 -12.82 0.70 -16.80
CA LEU A 268 -11.69 0.21 -16.00
C LEU A 268 -10.48 0.08 -16.91
N ASP A 269 -9.29 0.34 -16.37
CA ASP A 269 -8.02 0.07 -17.02
C ASP A 269 -7.50 -1.29 -16.54
N LEU A 270 -7.93 -2.36 -17.16
CA LEU A 270 -7.50 -3.73 -16.83
C LEU A 270 -6.35 -4.22 -17.72
N THR A 271 -5.81 -3.34 -18.55
CA THR A 271 -4.59 -3.56 -19.34
C THR A 271 -3.36 -3.21 -18.50
N ASN A 272 -3.32 -2.00 -17.96
CA ASN A 272 -2.18 -1.54 -17.15
C ASN A 272 -2.28 -1.95 -15.67
N PHE A 273 -3.50 -2.15 -15.17
CA PHE A 273 -3.76 -2.45 -13.76
C PHE A 273 -4.61 -3.72 -13.62
N GLU A 274 -4.70 -4.23 -12.42
CA GLU A 274 -5.60 -5.32 -12.02
C GLU A 274 -6.92 -4.78 -11.47
N ARG A 275 -7.93 -5.66 -11.40
CA ARG A 275 -9.25 -5.30 -10.88
C ARG A 275 -9.28 -5.17 -9.36
N HIS A 276 -8.56 -6.06 -8.66
CA HIS A 276 -8.53 -6.10 -7.19
C HIS A 276 -7.11 -6.24 -6.69
N GLN A 277 -6.84 -5.63 -5.55
CA GLN A 277 -5.63 -5.81 -4.77
C GLN A 277 -5.99 -6.13 -3.33
N ALA A 278 -5.26 -7.07 -2.73
CA ALA A 278 -5.29 -7.34 -1.30
C ALA A 278 -3.88 -7.15 -0.75
N ARG A 279 -3.74 -6.52 0.42
CA ARG A 279 -2.45 -6.39 1.09
C ARG A 279 -2.56 -6.78 2.55
N LEU A 280 -1.61 -7.56 3.01
CA LEU A 280 -1.39 -7.92 4.39
C LEU A 280 0.02 -7.48 4.75
N LEU A 281 0.15 -6.69 5.81
CA LEU A 281 1.42 -6.33 6.43
C LEU A 281 1.43 -6.89 7.86
N PHE A 282 2.57 -7.36 8.30
CA PHE A 282 2.78 -7.86 9.65
C PHE A 282 4.20 -7.49 10.09
N GLY A 283 4.32 -6.79 11.20
CA GLY A 283 5.60 -6.36 11.75
C GLY A 283 5.86 -6.88 13.16
N VAL A 284 7.14 -7.10 13.45
CA VAL A 284 7.62 -7.51 14.77
C VAL A 284 8.86 -6.71 15.14
N ARG A 285 8.86 -6.14 16.35
CA ARG A 285 9.98 -5.46 17.00
C ARG A 285 10.72 -6.42 17.95
N PRO A 286 11.71 -7.19 17.45
CA PRO A 286 12.28 -8.30 18.24
C PRO A 286 13.07 -7.84 19.47
N TRP A 287 13.60 -6.62 19.47
CA TRP A 287 14.49 -6.14 20.55
C TRP A 287 13.82 -5.21 21.58
N GLY A 288 12.49 -5.01 21.50
CA GLY A 288 11.77 -4.11 22.39
C GLY A 288 12.14 -2.63 22.23
N ARG A 289 11.30 -1.75 22.76
CA ARG A 289 11.66 -0.32 22.85
C ARG A 289 12.82 -0.18 23.82
N THR A 290 13.91 0.46 23.40
CA THR A 290 14.96 0.90 24.32
C THR A 290 14.39 2.08 25.10
N VAL A 291 14.08 1.88 26.39
CA VAL A 291 13.61 2.92 27.32
C VAL A 291 14.73 3.89 27.61
#